data_87bedac082d078a347190e833150f62e
#
_entry.id   87bedac082d078a347190e833150f62e
#
_cell.length_a   1.000
_cell.length_b   1.000
_cell.length_c   1.000
_cell.angle_alpha   90.00
_cell.angle_beta   90.00
_cell.angle_gamma   90.00
#
_symmetry.space_group_name_H-M   'P 1'
#
loop_
_entity.id
_entity.type
_entity.pdbx_description
1 polymer ?
#
loop_
_entity_poly.entity_id
_entity_poly.type
_entity_poly.pdbx_seq_one_letter_code
_entity_poly.pdbx_strand_id
1 'polypeptide(L)'
;MSGTGKSFLGAIIAKLLFGSGKRILVVSYTNHALDQFLEDLIAAEIPADMIVRIGAKAKCTPKTLPLLLSEQKGGYRRSRSTWYILDNLRAQARELIGPTIKAFSECRQFSLKWETLSEYLEFSDEDSRFFDAFQVPLSKDDWRLAGKRKQKVGPDYLYQQWVKGKGPGIYGKTFSAASEAVWMMNQNERQAHIERWTRGLIGERLETFQKRVGGFDDIQEKIDAHWSEADSFTIGQKKIIGCTTTAAAKYSHLIRAARPDVVLVEEAGEILEAHILTALGPSVKQLILIGDHKQLRPKINNYALSVEKGEGFDLNRSMFERLILQGASHKTLHKQHRMVPEISRFPRELTYPELVDGPGTSGRPPIHGLRDRVVFLNHGKPEAVDRALSERRDPDVKESKQNPFEAEMVIKCIKYFGQQGYSSHNIVILTPYLGQLRLLQDLLRKNQHDPELSEMDKRDLIRAGLLSEASAIIDRKPLRISTIGMIIAQLSDVTKLTERL
;
A
#
# COMPACT_ATOMS: atom_id res chain seq x y z
N MET A 1 20.87 15.98 9.16
CA MET A 1 21.96 15.23 9.80
C MET A 1 21.39 14.37 10.93
N SER A 2 21.96 13.22 11.23
CA SER A 2 21.43 12.31 12.27
C SER A 2 21.72 12.84 13.68
N GLY A 3 20.78 12.70 14.61
CA GLY A 3 20.97 13.08 16.03
C GLY A 3 21.02 14.59 16.31
N THR A 4 20.65 15.45 15.37
CA THR A 4 20.72 16.91 15.53
C THR A 4 19.45 17.54 16.11
N GLY A 5 18.48 16.75 16.57
CA GLY A 5 17.25 17.26 17.20
C GLY A 5 16.19 17.75 16.22
N LYS A 6 16.15 17.22 14.98
CA LYS A 6 15.13 17.60 13.97
C LYS A 6 13.71 17.44 14.48
N SER A 7 13.35 16.26 15.00
CA SER A 7 12.01 15.97 15.51
C SER A 7 11.67 16.83 16.72
N PHE A 8 12.62 17.06 17.61
CA PHE A 8 12.45 17.99 18.75
C PHE A 8 12.14 19.41 18.27
N LEU A 9 12.90 19.93 17.29
CA LEU A 9 12.62 21.24 16.70
C LEU A 9 11.25 21.25 16.03
N GLY A 10 10.87 20.16 15.34
CA GLY A 10 9.55 19.99 14.77
C GLY A 10 8.42 20.10 15.80
N ALA A 11 8.59 19.47 16.96
CA ALA A 11 7.64 19.58 18.05
C ALA A 11 7.52 21.01 18.61
N ILE A 12 8.63 21.72 18.73
CA ILE A 12 8.64 23.15 19.14
C ILE A 12 7.92 24.04 18.10
N ILE A 13 8.19 23.82 16.81
CA ILE A 13 7.50 24.55 15.73
C ILE A 13 5.98 24.27 15.79
N ALA A 14 5.61 23.01 15.97
CA ALA A 14 4.19 22.63 16.10
C ALA A 14 3.55 23.30 17.33
N LYS A 15 4.25 23.39 18.47
CA LYS A 15 3.78 24.13 19.67
C LYS A 15 3.53 25.59 19.40
N LEU A 16 4.44 26.26 18.70
CA LEU A 16 4.30 27.69 18.34
C LEU A 16 3.10 27.90 17.38
N LEU A 17 2.95 27.03 16.38
CA LEU A 17 1.82 27.08 15.45
C LEU A 17 0.50 26.78 16.15
N PHE A 18 0.46 25.81 17.06
CA PHE A 18 -0.69 25.53 17.92
C PHE A 18 -1.06 26.75 18.76
N GLY A 19 -0.09 27.40 19.42
CA GLY A 19 -0.29 28.61 20.20
C GLY A 19 -0.83 29.78 19.37
N SER A 20 -0.52 29.85 18.07
CA SER A 20 -1.07 30.83 17.12
C SER A 20 -2.44 30.42 16.54
N GLY A 21 -3.07 29.38 17.08
CA GLY A 21 -4.41 28.91 16.70
C GLY A 21 -4.47 28.10 15.41
N LYS A 22 -3.33 27.78 14.80
CA LYS A 22 -3.28 27.00 13.53
C LYS A 22 -3.69 25.55 13.74
N ARG A 23 -4.33 24.98 12.73
CA ARG A 23 -4.60 23.55 12.64
C ARG A 23 -3.50 22.87 11.84
N ILE A 24 -2.91 21.82 12.40
CA ILE A 24 -1.72 21.18 11.89
C ILE A 24 -2.05 19.74 11.50
N LEU A 25 -1.69 19.34 10.29
CA LEU A 25 -1.64 17.94 9.87
C LEU A 25 -0.19 17.47 9.95
N VAL A 26 0.07 16.49 10.79
CA VAL A 26 1.37 15.82 10.92
C VAL A 26 1.33 14.54 10.10
N VAL A 27 2.29 14.39 9.17
CA VAL A 27 2.41 13.23 8.28
C VAL A 27 3.76 12.58 8.47
N SER A 28 3.78 11.25 8.65
CA SER A 28 5.00 10.45 8.72
C SER A 28 4.89 9.23 7.81
N TYR A 29 6.03 8.65 7.42
CA TYR A 29 6.02 7.42 6.62
C TYR A 29 5.63 6.19 7.44
N THR A 30 6.16 6.06 8.66
CA THR A 30 5.94 4.90 9.53
C THR A 30 5.05 5.22 10.72
N ASN A 31 4.35 4.22 11.26
CA ASN A 31 3.58 4.38 12.49
C ASN A 31 4.48 4.73 13.69
N HIS A 32 5.68 4.16 13.73
CA HIS A 32 6.63 4.39 14.81
C HIS A 32 7.10 5.86 14.85
N ALA A 33 7.51 6.42 13.69
CA ALA A 33 7.92 7.83 13.60
C ALA A 33 6.75 8.77 13.96
N LEU A 34 5.52 8.43 13.53
CA LEU A 34 4.32 9.17 13.89
C LEU A 34 4.10 9.16 15.40
N ASP A 35 4.09 7.97 16.01
CA ASP A 35 3.82 7.81 17.44
C ASP A 35 4.88 8.54 18.27
N GLN A 36 6.15 8.41 17.91
CA GLN A 36 7.27 9.12 18.55
C GLN A 36 7.06 10.65 18.48
N PHE A 37 6.72 11.17 17.30
CA PHE A 37 6.48 12.60 17.15
C PHE A 37 5.28 13.09 17.95
N LEU A 38 4.18 12.30 18.01
CA LEU A 38 3.03 12.63 18.84
C LEU A 38 3.36 12.61 20.34
N GLU A 39 4.21 11.68 20.78
CA GLU A 39 4.73 11.66 22.16
C GLU A 39 5.60 12.91 22.44
N ASP A 40 6.42 13.33 21.49
CA ASP A 40 7.22 14.55 21.60
C ASP A 40 6.34 15.82 21.66
N LEU A 41 5.18 15.85 20.97
CA LEU A 41 4.21 16.93 21.08
C LEU A 41 3.58 17.00 22.49
N ILE A 42 3.23 15.86 23.07
CA ILE A 42 2.72 15.80 24.45
C ILE A 42 3.80 16.25 25.44
N ALA A 43 5.06 15.79 25.25
CA ALA A 43 6.19 16.22 26.06
C ALA A 43 6.48 17.72 25.94
N ALA A 44 6.14 18.32 24.80
CA ALA A 44 6.18 19.78 24.58
C ALA A 44 4.95 20.51 25.18
N GLU A 45 4.15 19.84 26.02
CA GLU A 45 2.98 20.39 26.73
C GLU A 45 1.81 20.78 25.81
N ILE A 46 1.66 20.16 24.65
CA ILE A 46 0.45 20.28 23.86
C ILE A 46 -0.62 19.37 24.48
N PRO A 47 -1.82 19.88 24.78
CA PRO A 47 -2.87 19.08 25.41
C PRO A 47 -3.28 17.88 24.55
N ALA A 48 -3.29 16.69 25.13
CA ALA A 48 -3.59 15.44 24.42
C ALA A 48 -5.01 15.42 23.82
N ASP A 49 -5.95 16.11 24.44
CA ASP A 49 -7.32 16.27 23.95
C ASP A 49 -7.42 17.13 22.68
N MET A 50 -6.38 17.91 22.35
CA MET A 50 -6.28 18.66 21.09
C MET A 50 -5.60 17.87 19.95
N ILE A 51 -5.12 16.66 20.24
CA ILE A 51 -4.46 15.80 19.28
C ILE A 51 -5.38 14.63 18.90
N VAL A 52 -5.42 14.28 17.62
CA VAL A 52 -6.04 13.04 17.14
C VAL A 52 -5.08 12.30 16.23
N ARG A 53 -5.02 10.97 16.41
CA ARG A 53 -4.27 10.05 15.56
C ARG A 53 -5.21 9.26 14.65
N ILE A 54 -4.97 9.29 13.35
CA ILE A 54 -5.72 8.49 12.37
C ILE A 54 -4.89 7.25 12.01
N GLY A 55 -5.48 6.06 12.16
CA GLY A 55 -4.82 4.80 11.82
C GLY A 55 -5.43 3.58 12.49
N ALA A 56 -4.76 2.43 12.37
CA ALA A 56 -5.23 1.17 12.95
C ALA A 56 -4.77 1.01 14.43
N LYS A 57 -5.66 0.53 15.28
CA LYS A 57 -5.41 0.31 16.73
C LYS A 57 -4.17 -0.57 17.00
N ALA A 58 -4.02 -1.67 16.26
CA ALA A 58 -2.89 -2.59 16.41
C ALA A 58 -1.51 -2.01 16.05
N LYS A 59 -1.47 -0.78 15.54
CA LYS A 59 -0.24 -0.09 15.11
C LYS A 59 0.13 1.09 16.03
N CYS A 60 -0.62 1.32 17.11
CA CYS A 60 -0.39 2.41 18.06
C CYS A 60 0.48 1.94 19.23
N THR A 61 1.31 2.82 19.77
CA THR A 61 1.94 2.61 21.07
C THR A 61 0.91 2.74 22.21
N PRO A 62 1.15 2.16 23.39
CA PRO A 62 0.25 2.35 24.53
C PRO A 62 0.01 3.82 24.89
N LYS A 63 0.99 4.69 24.66
CA LYS A 63 0.89 6.13 24.97
C LYS A 63 0.07 6.91 23.93
N THR A 64 0.10 6.51 22.66
CA THR A 64 -0.64 7.16 21.58
C THR A 64 -2.01 6.54 21.34
N LEU A 65 -2.29 5.36 21.92
CA LEU A 65 -3.59 4.69 21.81
C LEU A 65 -4.76 5.59 22.22
N PRO A 66 -4.71 6.37 23.32
CA PRO A 66 -5.80 7.29 23.69
C PRO A 66 -6.03 8.41 22.67
N LEU A 67 -5.04 8.73 21.82
CA LEU A 67 -5.15 9.73 20.76
C LEU A 67 -5.89 9.19 19.53
N LEU A 68 -6.06 7.86 19.41
CA LEU A 68 -6.65 7.24 18.24
C LEU A 68 -8.10 7.71 18.07
N LEU A 69 -8.47 8.06 16.82
CA LEU A 69 -9.80 8.56 16.48
C LEU A 69 -10.92 7.62 16.98
N SER A 70 -10.75 6.31 16.85
CA SER A 70 -11.74 5.31 17.34
C SER A 70 -11.85 5.24 18.86
N GLU A 71 -10.84 5.65 19.61
CA GLU A 71 -10.84 5.69 21.09
C GLU A 71 -11.37 7.02 21.63
N GLN A 72 -11.35 8.07 20.83
CA GLN A 72 -11.86 9.40 21.20
C GLN A 72 -13.36 9.46 20.97
N LYS A 73 -14.13 9.19 22.01
CA LYS A 73 -15.59 9.30 21.97
C LYS A 73 -15.98 10.78 21.93
N GLY A 74 -16.15 11.33 20.73
CA GLY A 74 -16.74 12.64 20.54
C GLY A 74 -18.22 12.63 21.00
N GLY A 75 -18.73 13.74 21.57
CA GLY A 75 -20.12 13.90 22.00
C GLY A 75 -21.13 13.92 20.83
N TYR A 76 -20.74 13.45 19.62
CA TYR A 76 -21.63 13.41 18.47
C TYR A 76 -22.71 12.35 18.65
N ARG A 77 -23.99 12.80 18.61
CA ARG A 77 -25.15 11.91 18.59
C ARG A 77 -25.84 12.05 17.23
N ARG A 78 -25.95 10.95 16.49
CA ARG A 78 -26.76 10.94 15.27
C ARG A 78 -28.22 11.23 15.57
N SER A 79 -28.83 12.06 14.74
CA SER A 79 -30.27 12.36 14.82
C SER A 79 -31.10 11.13 14.43
N ARG A 80 -32.38 11.10 14.85
CA ARG A 80 -33.31 10.05 14.38
C ARG A 80 -33.45 10.06 12.85
N SER A 81 -33.44 11.25 12.25
CA SER A 81 -33.50 11.40 10.78
C SER A 81 -32.30 10.77 10.09
N THR A 82 -31.08 10.94 10.63
CA THR A 82 -29.85 10.31 10.08
C THR A 82 -29.95 8.78 10.15
N TRP A 83 -30.45 8.22 11.24
CA TRP A 83 -30.65 6.78 11.36
C TRP A 83 -31.67 6.27 10.33
N TYR A 84 -32.77 6.97 10.13
CA TYR A 84 -33.77 6.62 9.12
C TYR A 84 -33.17 6.63 7.70
N ILE A 85 -32.36 7.65 7.37
CA ILE A 85 -31.66 7.74 6.08
C ILE A 85 -30.72 6.55 5.91
N LEU A 86 -29.90 6.22 6.93
CA LEU A 86 -28.98 5.09 6.89
C LEU A 86 -29.69 3.74 6.69
N ASP A 87 -30.81 3.52 7.38
CA ASP A 87 -31.57 2.28 7.24
C ASP A 87 -32.19 2.17 5.84
N ASN A 88 -32.67 3.28 5.29
CA ASN A 88 -33.20 3.32 3.93
C ASN A 88 -32.10 3.06 2.87
N LEU A 89 -30.93 3.70 3.00
CA LEU A 89 -29.79 3.44 2.11
C LEU A 89 -29.32 1.99 2.19
N ARG A 90 -29.29 1.40 3.38
CA ARG A 90 -28.96 -0.01 3.55
C ARG A 90 -29.96 -0.95 2.92
N ALA A 91 -31.24 -0.61 2.99
CA ALA A 91 -32.30 -1.38 2.30
C ALA A 91 -32.09 -1.31 0.78
N GLN A 92 -31.88 -0.13 0.21
CA GLN A 92 -31.58 0.04 -1.21
C GLN A 92 -30.33 -0.72 -1.64
N ALA A 93 -29.24 -0.68 -0.86
CA ALA A 93 -28.03 -1.45 -1.16
C ALA A 93 -28.29 -2.96 -1.19
N ARG A 94 -29.08 -3.49 -0.24
CA ARG A 94 -29.46 -4.91 -0.22
C ARG A 94 -30.29 -5.32 -1.43
N GLU A 95 -31.20 -4.48 -1.89
CA GLU A 95 -32.01 -4.72 -3.09
C GLU A 95 -31.16 -4.80 -4.37
N LEU A 96 -30.04 -4.06 -4.44
CA LEU A 96 -29.14 -4.09 -5.60
C LEU A 96 -28.20 -5.31 -5.62
N ILE A 97 -27.92 -5.95 -4.47
CA ILE A 97 -26.95 -7.06 -4.39
C ILE A 97 -27.37 -8.23 -5.28
N GLY A 98 -28.62 -8.71 -5.14
CA GLY A 98 -29.12 -9.85 -5.91
C GLY A 98 -29.04 -9.65 -7.42
N PRO A 99 -29.62 -8.57 -7.97
CA PRO A 99 -29.52 -8.24 -9.39
C PRO A 99 -28.08 -8.04 -9.90
N THR A 100 -27.18 -7.49 -9.07
CA THR A 100 -25.77 -7.30 -9.45
C THR A 100 -25.02 -8.63 -9.53
N ILE A 101 -25.21 -9.51 -8.55
CA ILE A 101 -24.65 -10.87 -8.58
C ILE A 101 -25.16 -11.65 -9.79
N LYS A 102 -26.46 -11.53 -10.11
CA LYS A 102 -27.05 -12.16 -11.29
C LYS A 102 -26.40 -11.65 -12.57
N ALA A 103 -26.28 -10.33 -12.74
CA ALA A 103 -25.63 -9.74 -13.91
C ALA A 103 -24.17 -10.18 -14.05
N PHE A 104 -23.41 -10.25 -12.95
CA PHE A 104 -22.07 -10.80 -12.94
C PHE A 104 -22.01 -12.27 -13.39
N SER A 105 -22.92 -13.09 -12.88
CA SER A 105 -23.00 -14.51 -13.25
C SER A 105 -23.34 -14.68 -14.73
N GLU A 106 -24.22 -13.85 -15.28
CA GLU A 106 -24.57 -13.81 -16.70
C GLU A 106 -23.38 -13.40 -17.59
N CYS A 107 -22.55 -12.47 -17.13
CA CYS A 107 -21.29 -12.12 -17.82
C CYS A 107 -20.28 -13.28 -17.76
N ARG A 108 -20.09 -13.89 -16.58
CA ARG A 108 -19.10 -14.95 -16.37
C ARG A 108 -19.42 -16.25 -17.11
N GLN A 109 -20.72 -16.61 -17.19
CA GLN A 109 -21.19 -17.84 -17.81
C GLN A 109 -21.71 -17.62 -19.24
N PHE A 110 -21.30 -16.49 -19.86
CA PHE A 110 -21.74 -16.18 -21.20
C PHE A 110 -21.37 -17.28 -22.18
N SER A 111 -22.35 -17.76 -22.91
CA SER A 111 -22.18 -18.57 -24.11
C SER A 111 -23.15 -18.07 -25.18
N LEU A 112 -22.66 -17.97 -26.42
CA LEU A 112 -23.49 -17.54 -27.54
C LEU A 112 -24.54 -18.62 -27.86
N LYS A 113 -25.73 -18.44 -27.32
CA LYS A 113 -26.89 -19.34 -27.61
C LYS A 113 -27.71 -18.76 -28.75
N TRP A 114 -28.34 -19.64 -29.49
CA TRP A 114 -29.17 -19.25 -30.64
C TRP A 114 -30.29 -18.28 -30.26
N GLU A 115 -30.99 -18.52 -29.16
CA GLU A 115 -32.08 -17.66 -28.69
C GLU A 115 -31.62 -16.21 -28.51
N THR A 116 -30.48 -16.01 -27.86
CA THR A 116 -29.91 -14.68 -27.65
C THR A 116 -29.36 -14.06 -28.93
N LEU A 117 -28.73 -14.89 -29.78
CA LEU A 117 -28.20 -14.43 -31.06
C LEU A 117 -29.31 -14.07 -32.04
N SER A 118 -30.38 -14.87 -32.13
CA SER A 118 -31.49 -14.60 -33.03
C SER A 118 -32.20 -13.30 -32.70
N GLU A 119 -32.41 -13.02 -31.41
CA GLU A 119 -32.96 -11.76 -30.92
C GLU A 119 -32.04 -10.56 -31.27
N TYR A 120 -30.74 -10.70 -31.05
CA TYR A 120 -29.77 -9.67 -31.45
C TYR A 120 -29.76 -9.41 -32.95
N LEU A 121 -29.78 -10.45 -33.79
CA LEU A 121 -29.77 -10.32 -35.25
C LEU A 121 -31.08 -9.73 -35.79
N GLU A 122 -32.22 -10.01 -35.16
CA GLU A 122 -33.53 -9.51 -35.54
C GLU A 122 -33.62 -7.99 -35.41
N PHE A 123 -33.04 -7.44 -34.34
CA PHE A 123 -33.05 -5.99 -34.05
C PHE A 123 -31.82 -5.22 -34.54
N SER A 124 -30.87 -5.88 -35.22
CA SER A 124 -29.68 -5.26 -35.78
C SER A 124 -29.89 -4.75 -37.18
N ASP A 125 -29.76 -3.46 -37.45
CA ASP A 125 -29.88 -2.88 -38.80
C ASP A 125 -28.80 -3.45 -39.74
N GLU A 126 -27.60 -3.75 -39.29
CA GLU A 126 -26.50 -4.27 -40.11
C GLU A 126 -26.58 -5.79 -40.36
N ASP A 127 -27.12 -6.54 -39.41
CA ASP A 127 -27.04 -8.00 -39.36
C ASP A 127 -28.39 -8.68 -39.60
N SER A 128 -29.49 -7.96 -39.89
CA SER A 128 -30.82 -8.51 -40.17
C SER A 128 -30.80 -9.57 -41.29
N ARG A 129 -29.94 -9.44 -42.30
CA ARG A 129 -29.73 -10.44 -43.35
C ARG A 129 -29.30 -11.81 -42.83
N PHE A 130 -28.61 -11.89 -41.69
CA PHE A 130 -28.21 -13.14 -41.04
C PHE A 130 -29.39 -13.76 -40.31
N PHE A 131 -30.28 -12.94 -39.72
CA PHE A 131 -31.52 -13.43 -39.13
C PHE A 131 -32.34 -14.16 -40.17
N ASP A 132 -32.60 -13.55 -41.32
CA ASP A 132 -33.33 -14.14 -42.42
C ASP A 132 -32.68 -15.41 -42.98
N ALA A 133 -31.35 -15.41 -43.14
CA ALA A 133 -30.57 -16.53 -43.66
C ALA A 133 -30.57 -17.77 -42.73
N PHE A 134 -30.82 -17.58 -41.43
CA PHE A 134 -30.80 -18.63 -40.44
C PHE A 134 -32.21 -19.10 -40.04
N GLN A 135 -33.27 -18.46 -40.54
CA GLN A 135 -34.65 -18.89 -40.26
C GLN A 135 -34.92 -20.27 -40.88
N VAL A 136 -35.37 -21.21 -40.04
CA VAL A 136 -35.81 -22.52 -40.46
C VAL A 136 -37.33 -22.47 -40.63
N PRO A 137 -37.87 -22.54 -41.86
CA PRO A 137 -39.34 -22.52 -42.09
C PRO A 137 -40.05 -23.65 -41.38
N LEU A 138 -41.23 -23.36 -40.86
CA LEU A 138 -42.16 -24.36 -40.34
C LEU A 138 -42.85 -25.13 -41.50
N SER A 139 -42.99 -26.44 -41.38
CA SER A 139 -43.81 -27.24 -42.29
C SER A 139 -45.29 -27.02 -41.99
N LYS A 140 -46.16 -27.55 -42.85
CA LYS A 140 -47.63 -27.50 -42.66
C LYS A 140 -48.10 -28.12 -41.34
N ASP A 141 -47.30 -29.02 -40.74
CA ASP A 141 -47.60 -29.74 -39.49
C ASP A 141 -46.83 -29.13 -38.30
N ASP A 142 -46.43 -27.83 -38.32
CA ASP A 142 -45.71 -27.09 -37.29
C ASP A 142 -44.32 -27.67 -36.91
N TRP A 143 -43.71 -28.47 -37.78
CA TRP A 143 -42.37 -29.01 -37.57
C TRP A 143 -41.33 -28.40 -38.48
N ARG A 144 -40.13 -28.18 -37.95
CA ARG A 144 -38.94 -27.87 -38.74
C ARG A 144 -38.29 -29.17 -39.21
N LEU A 145 -38.15 -29.38 -40.52
CA LEU A 145 -37.69 -30.63 -41.12
C LEU A 145 -36.44 -30.39 -41.97
N ALA A 146 -35.40 -31.22 -41.82
CA ALA A 146 -34.16 -31.09 -42.60
C ALA A 146 -33.67 -32.44 -43.17
N GLY A 147 -32.89 -32.37 -44.26
CA GLY A 147 -32.25 -33.48 -44.92
C GLY A 147 -33.18 -34.33 -45.79
N LYS A 148 -32.60 -35.29 -46.55
CA LYS A 148 -33.35 -36.19 -47.46
C LYS A 148 -34.37 -37.05 -46.74
N ARG A 149 -34.18 -37.32 -45.42
CA ARG A 149 -35.10 -38.14 -44.59
C ARG A 149 -36.09 -37.33 -43.76
N LYS A 150 -36.24 -36.03 -44.03
CA LYS A 150 -37.14 -35.11 -43.30
C LYS A 150 -37.03 -35.25 -41.76
N GLN A 151 -35.83 -35.25 -41.23
CA GLN A 151 -35.63 -35.31 -39.79
C GLN A 151 -36.06 -34.00 -39.12
N LYS A 152 -36.67 -34.09 -37.93
CA LYS A 152 -37.05 -32.93 -37.12
C LYS A 152 -35.76 -32.22 -36.61
N VAL A 153 -35.73 -30.90 -36.74
CA VAL A 153 -34.58 -30.08 -36.36
C VAL A 153 -35.01 -28.89 -35.51
N GLY A 154 -34.07 -28.34 -34.73
CA GLY A 154 -34.29 -27.15 -33.92
C GLY A 154 -34.27 -25.86 -34.73
N PRO A 155 -34.69 -24.75 -34.12
CA PRO A 155 -34.65 -23.42 -34.75
C PRO A 155 -33.23 -22.96 -35.07
N ASP A 156 -32.22 -23.46 -34.38
CA ASP A 156 -30.80 -23.16 -34.55
C ASP A 156 -30.11 -23.98 -35.65
N TYR A 157 -30.85 -24.86 -36.35
CA TYR A 157 -30.27 -25.82 -37.30
C TYR A 157 -29.43 -25.15 -38.40
N LEU A 158 -29.97 -24.11 -39.06
CA LEU A 158 -29.23 -23.41 -40.14
C LEU A 158 -28.03 -22.67 -39.60
N TYR A 159 -28.14 -21.99 -38.47
CA TYR A 159 -27.02 -21.37 -37.81
C TYR A 159 -25.90 -22.39 -37.49
N GLN A 160 -26.26 -23.52 -36.93
CA GLN A 160 -25.30 -24.62 -36.62
C GLN A 160 -24.63 -25.20 -37.89
N GLN A 161 -25.34 -25.30 -39.02
CA GLN A 161 -24.74 -25.71 -40.29
C GLN A 161 -23.75 -24.64 -40.79
N TRP A 162 -24.12 -23.38 -40.70
CA TRP A 162 -23.28 -22.25 -41.13
C TRP A 162 -22.00 -22.15 -40.30
N VAL A 163 -22.06 -22.26 -38.96
CA VAL A 163 -20.92 -22.28 -38.08
C VAL A 163 -19.93 -23.42 -38.42
N LYS A 164 -20.48 -24.62 -38.78
CA LYS A 164 -19.67 -25.78 -39.19
C LYS A 164 -19.14 -25.72 -40.61
N GLY A 165 -19.30 -24.59 -41.30
CA GLY A 165 -18.87 -24.44 -42.70
C GLY A 165 -19.69 -25.24 -43.71
N LYS A 166 -20.81 -25.80 -43.31
CA LYS A 166 -21.70 -26.58 -44.20
C LYS A 166 -22.65 -25.66 -44.93
N GLY A 167 -23.20 -26.16 -46.06
CA GLY A 167 -24.21 -25.43 -46.84
C GLY A 167 -25.63 -25.56 -46.26
N PRO A 168 -26.58 -24.73 -46.78
CA PRO A 168 -27.95 -24.64 -46.26
C PRO A 168 -28.82 -25.89 -46.61
N GLY A 169 -28.31 -26.82 -47.41
CA GLY A 169 -29.04 -28.02 -47.83
C GLY A 169 -30.28 -27.70 -48.67
N ILE A 170 -31.44 -28.29 -48.31
CA ILE A 170 -32.70 -28.12 -49.06
C ILE A 170 -33.23 -26.68 -49.01
N TYR A 171 -32.84 -25.88 -48.01
CA TYR A 171 -33.35 -24.52 -47.83
C TYR A 171 -32.71 -23.51 -48.76
N GLY A 172 -31.52 -23.81 -49.34
CA GLY A 172 -30.82 -22.90 -50.26
C GLY A 172 -31.61 -22.53 -51.54
N LYS A 173 -32.62 -23.31 -51.90
CA LYS A 173 -33.45 -23.04 -53.07
C LYS A 173 -34.46 -21.89 -52.89
N THR A 174 -34.72 -21.48 -51.67
CA THR A 174 -35.73 -20.49 -51.31
C THR A 174 -35.12 -19.19 -50.77
N PHE A 175 -33.80 -19.07 -50.82
CA PHE A 175 -33.10 -17.88 -50.28
C PHE A 175 -33.20 -16.66 -51.17
N SER A 176 -33.24 -15.48 -50.53
CA SER A 176 -33.00 -14.20 -51.19
C SER A 176 -31.51 -14.04 -51.59
N ALA A 177 -31.22 -13.15 -52.52
CA ALA A 177 -29.82 -12.83 -52.87
C ALA A 177 -28.97 -12.42 -51.63
N ALA A 178 -29.56 -11.73 -50.66
CA ALA A 178 -28.89 -11.37 -49.40
C ALA A 178 -28.57 -12.62 -48.53
N SER A 179 -29.48 -13.56 -48.45
CA SER A 179 -29.25 -14.83 -47.72
C SER A 179 -28.23 -15.70 -48.44
N GLU A 180 -28.20 -15.74 -49.76
CA GLU A 180 -27.17 -16.46 -50.52
C GLU A 180 -25.76 -15.90 -50.23
N ALA A 181 -25.59 -14.57 -50.15
CA ALA A 181 -24.32 -13.94 -49.83
C ALA A 181 -23.81 -14.37 -48.42
N VAL A 182 -24.69 -14.54 -47.42
CA VAL A 182 -24.35 -15.06 -46.09
C VAL A 182 -23.79 -16.50 -46.16
N TRP A 183 -24.37 -17.34 -47.01
CA TRP A 183 -23.93 -18.73 -47.14
C TRP A 183 -22.68 -18.91 -48.00
N MET A 184 -22.32 -17.93 -48.87
CA MET A 184 -21.10 -17.92 -49.66
C MET A 184 -19.87 -17.52 -48.89
N MET A 185 -20.00 -16.98 -47.68
CA MET A 185 -18.90 -16.57 -46.83
C MET A 185 -17.93 -17.73 -46.52
N ASN A 186 -16.64 -17.46 -46.56
CA ASN A 186 -15.64 -18.42 -46.16
C ASN A 186 -15.57 -18.57 -44.62
N GLN A 187 -14.84 -19.57 -44.13
CA GLN A 187 -14.81 -19.91 -42.72
C GLN A 187 -14.23 -18.76 -41.84
N ASN A 188 -13.26 -17.99 -42.36
CA ASN A 188 -12.67 -16.88 -41.63
C ASN A 188 -13.66 -15.73 -41.48
N GLU A 189 -14.42 -15.41 -42.53
CA GLU A 189 -15.50 -14.40 -42.50
C GLU A 189 -16.58 -14.77 -41.50
N ARG A 190 -17.02 -16.05 -41.52
CA ARG A 190 -17.99 -16.57 -40.56
C ARG A 190 -17.52 -16.45 -39.12
N GLN A 191 -16.26 -16.81 -38.87
CA GLN A 191 -15.67 -16.69 -37.54
C GLN A 191 -15.58 -15.22 -37.08
N ALA A 192 -15.19 -14.30 -37.98
CA ALA A 192 -15.16 -12.87 -37.67
C ALA A 192 -16.53 -12.31 -37.27
N HIS A 193 -17.59 -12.74 -37.92
CA HIS A 193 -18.97 -12.36 -37.54
C HIS A 193 -19.35 -12.93 -36.17
N ILE A 194 -19.06 -14.19 -35.90
CA ILE A 194 -19.34 -14.82 -34.59
C ILE A 194 -18.61 -14.08 -33.47
N GLU A 195 -17.34 -13.72 -33.69
CA GLU A 195 -16.56 -12.96 -32.72
C GLU A 195 -17.11 -11.53 -32.53
N ARG A 196 -17.56 -10.87 -33.59
CA ARG A 196 -18.19 -9.56 -33.53
C ARG A 196 -19.49 -9.61 -32.72
N TRP A 197 -20.37 -10.54 -33.00
CA TRP A 197 -21.65 -10.73 -32.27
C TRP A 197 -21.40 -11.09 -30.80
N THR A 198 -20.45 -12.00 -30.56
CA THR A 198 -20.06 -12.37 -29.20
C THR A 198 -19.57 -11.15 -28.42
N ARG A 199 -18.71 -10.32 -29.03
CA ARG A 199 -18.17 -9.10 -28.42
C ARG A 199 -19.28 -8.06 -28.17
N GLY A 200 -20.18 -7.87 -29.10
CA GLY A 200 -21.32 -6.96 -28.93
C GLY A 200 -22.23 -7.38 -27.77
N LEU A 201 -22.66 -8.63 -27.75
CA LEU A 201 -23.54 -9.16 -26.70
C LEU A 201 -22.87 -9.21 -25.31
N ILE A 202 -21.57 -9.49 -25.25
CA ILE A 202 -20.82 -9.38 -23.98
C ILE A 202 -20.72 -7.90 -23.57
N GLY A 203 -20.51 -7.01 -24.53
CA GLY A 203 -20.43 -5.55 -24.28
C GLY A 203 -21.70 -5.02 -23.61
N GLU A 204 -22.87 -5.33 -24.14
CA GLU A 204 -24.17 -4.93 -23.58
C GLU A 204 -24.39 -5.44 -22.15
N ARG A 205 -24.02 -6.70 -21.90
CA ARG A 205 -24.11 -7.30 -20.55
C ARG A 205 -23.12 -6.64 -19.59
N LEU A 206 -21.92 -6.37 -20.06
CA LEU A 206 -20.89 -5.70 -19.26
C LEU A 206 -21.30 -4.28 -18.89
N GLU A 207 -21.89 -3.54 -19.84
CA GLU A 207 -22.43 -2.22 -19.59
C GLU A 207 -23.56 -2.24 -18.54
N THR A 208 -24.47 -3.21 -18.66
CA THR A 208 -25.54 -3.43 -17.69
C THR A 208 -24.97 -3.75 -16.30
N PHE A 209 -23.96 -4.60 -16.23
CA PHE A 209 -23.27 -4.93 -14.98
C PHE A 209 -22.57 -3.70 -14.39
N GLN A 210 -21.81 -2.95 -15.20
CA GLN A 210 -21.12 -1.73 -14.77
C GLN A 210 -22.09 -0.68 -14.20
N LYS A 211 -23.23 -0.49 -14.87
CA LYS A 211 -24.28 0.44 -14.39
C LYS A 211 -24.85 0.02 -13.03
N ARG A 212 -25.04 -1.28 -12.80
CA ARG A 212 -25.51 -1.80 -11.50
C ARG A 212 -24.47 -1.66 -10.41
N VAL A 213 -23.18 -1.94 -10.70
CA VAL A 213 -22.07 -1.73 -9.77
C VAL A 213 -21.97 -0.25 -9.41
N GLY A 214 -21.98 0.65 -10.39
CA GLY A 214 -21.97 2.10 -10.15
C GLY A 214 -23.10 2.57 -9.22
N GLY A 215 -24.32 2.07 -9.44
CA GLY A 215 -25.45 2.38 -8.55
C GLY A 215 -25.28 1.85 -7.12
N PHE A 216 -24.64 0.70 -6.95
CA PHE A 216 -24.31 0.17 -5.62
C PHE A 216 -23.21 1.00 -4.95
N ASP A 217 -22.15 1.36 -5.69
CA ASP A 217 -21.05 2.19 -5.18
C ASP A 217 -21.54 3.58 -4.74
N ASP A 218 -22.42 4.22 -5.51
CA ASP A 218 -23.03 5.51 -5.16
C ASP A 218 -23.80 5.44 -3.82
N ILE A 219 -24.51 4.34 -3.58
CA ILE A 219 -25.21 4.15 -2.31
C ILE A 219 -24.22 3.90 -1.17
N GLN A 220 -23.18 3.11 -1.43
CA GLN A 220 -22.15 2.80 -0.44
C GLN A 220 -21.40 4.08 -0.03
N GLU A 221 -21.05 4.95 -0.98
CA GLU A 221 -20.45 6.26 -0.71
C GLU A 221 -21.33 7.13 0.20
N LYS A 222 -22.65 7.15 -0.04
CA LYS A 222 -23.60 7.89 0.82
C LYS A 222 -23.66 7.31 2.24
N ILE A 223 -23.66 5.99 2.39
CA ILE A 223 -23.60 5.32 3.68
C ILE A 223 -22.31 5.68 4.41
N ASP A 224 -21.17 5.61 3.73
CA ASP A 224 -19.86 5.92 4.30
C ASP A 224 -19.74 7.40 4.70
N ALA A 225 -20.31 8.31 3.90
CA ALA A 225 -20.41 9.73 4.26
C ALA A 225 -21.15 9.95 5.59
N HIS A 226 -22.32 9.31 5.78
CA HIS A 226 -23.06 9.40 7.03
C HIS A 226 -22.35 8.72 8.21
N TRP A 227 -21.59 7.63 7.96
CA TRP A 227 -20.78 7.01 9.01
C TRP A 227 -19.61 7.90 9.43
N SER A 228 -19.02 8.62 8.49
CA SER A 228 -17.88 9.52 8.74
C SER A 228 -18.25 10.85 9.42
N GLU A 229 -19.54 11.17 9.57
CA GLU A 229 -20.00 12.41 10.25
C GLU A 229 -19.47 12.52 11.70
N ALA A 230 -19.50 11.42 12.46
CA ALA A 230 -18.99 11.40 13.83
C ALA A 230 -17.49 11.63 13.90
N ASP A 231 -16.75 10.99 12.96
CA ASP A 231 -15.31 11.15 12.84
C ASP A 231 -14.95 12.57 12.41
N SER A 232 -15.68 13.13 11.45
CA SER A 232 -15.53 14.52 10.99
C SER A 232 -15.79 15.53 12.13
N PHE A 233 -16.83 15.30 12.93
CA PHE A 233 -17.12 16.11 14.10
C PHE A 233 -15.97 16.05 15.12
N THR A 234 -15.49 14.84 15.44
CA THR A 234 -14.40 14.65 16.40
C THR A 234 -13.12 15.32 15.91
N ILE A 235 -12.71 15.08 14.65
CA ILE A 235 -11.51 15.69 14.06
C ILE A 235 -11.66 17.21 13.98
N GLY A 236 -12.85 17.71 13.68
CA GLY A 236 -13.17 19.14 13.62
C GLY A 236 -12.88 19.91 14.92
N GLN A 237 -12.93 19.23 16.07
CA GLN A 237 -12.59 19.82 17.37
C GLN A 237 -11.09 19.81 17.67
N LYS A 238 -10.29 19.09 16.90
CA LYS A 238 -8.85 18.93 17.14
C LYS A 238 -8.04 20.00 16.42
N LYS A 239 -6.88 20.31 16.99
CA LYS A 239 -5.93 21.24 16.41
C LYS A 239 -4.76 20.53 15.72
N ILE A 240 -4.42 19.32 16.18
CA ILE A 240 -3.35 18.51 15.58
C ILE A 240 -3.94 17.17 15.15
N ILE A 241 -3.71 16.84 13.89
CA ILE A 241 -4.13 15.59 13.27
C ILE A 241 -2.86 14.84 12.87
N GLY A 242 -2.60 13.68 13.47
CA GLY A 242 -1.46 12.83 13.12
C GLY A 242 -1.88 11.64 12.27
N CYS A 243 -1.20 11.39 11.16
CA CYS A 243 -1.45 10.23 10.32
C CYS A 243 -0.19 9.77 9.56
N THR A 244 -0.19 8.52 9.12
CA THR A 244 0.80 8.06 8.13
C THR A 244 0.39 8.48 6.72
N THR A 245 1.32 8.44 5.76
CA THR A 245 1.04 8.72 4.33
C THR A 245 -0.09 7.86 3.78
N THR A 246 -0.14 6.57 4.14
CA THR A 246 -1.23 5.66 3.76
C THR A 246 -2.57 6.08 4.37
N ALA A 247 -2.56 6.49 5.64
CA ALA A 247 -3.78 6.98 6.28
C ALA A 247 -4.21 8.33 5.72
N ALA A 248 -3.28 9.21 5.36
CA ALA A 248 -3.58 10.49 4.69
C ALA A 248 -4.33 10.27 3.37
N ALA A 249 -3.92 9.30 2.57
CA ALA A 249 -4.62 8.94 1.33
C ALA A 249 -6.00 8.33 1.61
N LYS A 250 -6.07 7.33 2.52
CA LYS A 250 -7.32 6.61 2.84
C LYS A 250 -8.39 7.51 3.44
N TYR A 251 -8.01 8.43 4.33
CA TYR A 251 -8.92 9.31 5.07
C TYR A 251 -8.86 10.75 4.56
N SER A 252 -8.51 10.95 3.29
CA SER A 252 -8.32 12.27 2.68
C SER A 252 -9.55 13.17 2.81
N HIS A 253 -10.78 12.62 2.72
CA HIS A 253 -12.03 13.34 2.88
C HIS A 253 -12.18 13.92 4.30
N LEU A 254 -11.84 13.15 5.35
CA LEU A 254 -11.87 13.61 6.75
C LEU A 254 -10.84 14.71 7.00
N ILE A 255 -9.63 14.54 6.48
CA ILE A 255 -8.55 15.52 6.60
C ILE A 255 -8.91 16.82 5.90
N ARG A 256 -9.47 16.75 4.68
CA ARG A 256 -9.96 17.94 3.96
C ARG A 256 -11.10 18.65 4.70
N ALA A 257 -12.03 17.89 5.26
CA ALA A 257 -13.13 18.46 6.07
C ALA A 257 -12.59 19.18 7.32
N ALA A 258 -11.53 18.69 7.91
CA ALA A 258 -10.86 19.33 9.05
C ALA A 258 -10.13 20.63 8.69
N ARG A 259 -9.83 20.89 7.40
CA ARG A 259 -9.22 22.12 6.89
C ARG A 259 -7.91 22.49 7.62
N PRO A 260 -6.85 21.68 7.58
CA PRO A 260 -5.57 22.04 8.19
C PRO A 260 -4.96 23.27 7.49
N ASP A 261 -4.39 24.17 8.28
CA ASP A 261 -3.66 25.35 7.78
C ASP A 261 -2.22 25.00 7.42
N VAL A 262 -1.63 24.03 8.13
CA VAL A 262 -0.23 23.64 8.01
C VAL A 262 -0.12 22.12 7.85
N VAL A 263 0.71 21.69 6.93
CA VAL A 263 1.16 20.29 6.84
C VAL A 263 2.62 20.23 7.31
N LEU A 264 2.88 19.43 8.34
CA LEU A 264 4.20 19.14 8.85
C LEU A 264 4.53 17.70 8.53
N VAL A 265 5.61 17.49 7.77
CA VAL A 265 6.05 16.16 7.32
C VAL A 265 7.32 15.79 8.05
N GLU A 266 7.25 14.71 8.85
CA GLU A 266 8.39 14.15 9.57
C GLU A 266 9.04 13.07 8.71
N GLU A 267 10.39 12.98 8.74
CA GLU A 267 11.22 12.10 7.90
C GLU A 267 10.93 12.29 6.39
N ALA A 268 10.78 13.56 5.96
CA ALA A 268 10.37 13.94 4.62
C ALA A 268 11.32 13.44 3.50
N GLY A 269 12.59 13.13 3.84
CA GLY A 269 13.54 12.52 2.90
C GLY A 269 13.19 11.11 2.47
N GLU A 270 12.42 10.38 3.27
CA GLU A 270 12.03 8.99 3.02
C GLU A 270 10.63 8.84 2.39
N ILE A 271 9.94 9.96 2.13
CA ILE A 271 8.56 9.97 1.62
C ILE A 271 8.54 10.31 0.14
N LEU A 272 7.84 9.49 -0.66
CA LEU A 272 7.58 9.78 -2.07
C LEU A 272 6.85 11.11 -2.23
N GLU A 273 7.24 11.90 -3.22
CA GLU A 273 6.60 13.19 -3.51
C GLU A 273 5.08 13.07 -3.67
N ALA A 274 4.63 12.07 -4.41
CA ALA A 274 3.19 11.81 -4.61
C ALA A 274 2.42 11.63 -3.29
N HIS A 275 3.05 11.01 -2.28
CA HIS A 275 2.42 10.81 -0.97
C HIS A 275 2.24 12.14 -0.21
N ILE A 276 3.20 13.07 -0.32
CA ILE A 276 3.08 14.40 0.28
C ILE A 276 1.99 15.19 -0.44
N LEU A 277 1.95 15.14 -1.78
CA LEU A 277 0.93 15.83 -2.57
C LEU A 277 -0.49 15.37 -2.22
N THR A 278 -0.71 14.08 -1.92
CA THR A 278 -2.04 13.59 -1.49
C THR A 278 -2.50 14.17 -0.15
N ALA A 279 -1.57 14.57 0.71
CA ALA A 279 -1.87 15.19 2.01
C ALA A 279 -2.16 16.69 1.90
N LEU A 280 -1.82 17.33 0.79
CA LEU A 280 -2.07 18.75 0.57
C LEU A 280 -3.51 18.98 0.13
N GLY A 281 -4.27 19.70 0.94
CA GLY A 281 -5.62 20.16 0.63
C GLY A 281 -5.67 21.65 0.31
N PRO A 282 -6.79 22.15 -0.21
CA PRO A 282 -6.93 23.56 -0.60
C PRO A 282 -6.86 24.56 0.58
N SER A 283 -7.02 24.09 1.83
CA SER A 283 -6.89 24.91 3.05
C SER A 283 -5.45 25.12 3.50
N VAL A 284 -4.51 24.32 3.00
CA VAL A 284 -3.10 24.35 3.43
C VAL A 284 -2.41 25.62 2.92
N LYS A 285 -1.86 26.40 3.84
CA LYS A 285 -1.14 27.65 3.56
C LYS A 285 0.38 27.49 3.71
N GLN A 286 0.81 26.47 4.46
CA GLN A 286 2.22 26.26 4.77
C GLN A 286 2.53 24.76 4.78
N LEU A 287 3.64 24.40 4.13
CA LEU A 287 4.24 23.07 4.15
C LEU A 287 5.59 23.16 4.88
N ILE A 288 5.76 22.34 5.91
CA ILE A 288 7.00 22.23 6.68
C ILE A 288 7.53 20.82 6.49
N LEU A 289 8.70 20.70 5.89
CA LEU A 289 9.37 19.44 5.64
C LEU A 289 10.56 19.30 6.60
N ILE A 290 10.55 18.25 7.40
CA ILE A 290 11.61 17.91 8.35
C ILE A 290 12.21 16.59 7.88
N GLY A 291 13.51 16.58 7.59
CA GLY A 291 14.13 15.38 7.01
C GLY A 291 15.63 15.52 6.82
N ASP A 292 16.17 14.59 6.06
CA ASP A 292 17.57 14.53 5.68
C ASP A 292 17.70 13.88 4.28
N HIS A 293 18.05 14.68 3.28
CA HIS A 293 18.16 14.22 1.89
C HIS A 293 19.41 13.36 1.61
N LYS A 294 20.35 13.32 2.54
CA LYS A 294 21.56 12.49 2.45
C LYS A 294 21.40 11.14 3.16
N GLN A 295 20.24 10.88 3.77
CA GLN A 295 19.87 9.59 4.33
C GLN A 295 19.13 8.75 3.29
N LEU A 296 18.30 7.80 3.72
CA LEU A 296 17.59 6.91 2.82
C LEU A 296 16.58 7.67 1.96
N ARG A 297 16.55 7.32 0.68
CA ARG A 297 15.52 7.74 -0.25
C ARG A 297 14.23 6.95 -0.07
N PRO A 298 13.09 7.46 -0.57
CA PRO A 298 11.85 6.71 -0.63
C PRO A 298 12.04 5.35 -1.31
N LYS A 299 11.40 4.33 -0.75
CA LYS A 299 11.44 2.98 -1.32
C LYS A 299 10.46 2.84 -2.49
N ILE A 300 10.93 2.33 -3.62
CA ILE A 300 10.12 1.94 -4.78
C ILE A 300 10.37 0.47 -5.11
N ASN A 301 9.39 -0.16 -5.77
CA ASN A 301 9.49 -1.59 -6.10
C ASN A 301 10.17 -1.82 -7.46
N ASN A 302 10.20 -0.83 -8.33
CA ASN A 302 10.81 -0.95 -9.66
C ASN A 302 12.12 -0.16 -9.71
N TYR A 303 13.25 -0.88 -9.71
CA TYR A 303 14.58 -0.29 -9.76
C TYR A 303 14.83 0.55 -11.03
N ALA A 304 14.22 0.19 -12.16
CA ALA A 304 14.37 0.93 -13.41
C ALA A 304 13.88 2.39 -13.31
N LEU A 305 12.99 2.69 -12.36
CA LEU A 305 12.45 4.03 -12.13
C LEU A 305 13.22 4.82 -11.06
N SER A 306 14.30 4.25 -10.51
CA SER A 306 15.07 4.87 -9.42
C SER A 306 16.12 5.86 -9.91
N VAL A 307 16.50 6.78 -9.02
CA VAL A 307 17.65 7.69 -9.24
C VAL A 307 18.94 6.92 -9.49
N GLU A 308 19.11 5.78 -8.80
CA GLU A 308 20.31 4.94 -8.89
C GLU A 308 20.50 4.31 -10.27
N LYS A 309 19.42 4.12 -11.02
CA LYS A 309 19.49 3.64 -12.41
C LYS A 309 20.03 4.70 -13.38
N GLY A 310 19.79 5.97 -13.11
CA GLY A 310 20.30 7.08 -13.92
C GLY A 310 19.56 7.33 -15.24
N GLU A 311 18.36 6.77 -15.42
CA GLU A 311 17.54 6.95 -16.64
C GLU A 311 16.63 8.20 -16.58
N GLY A 312 16.67 8.97 -15.48
CA GLY A 312 15.97 10.24 -15.33
C GLY A 312 14.52 10.16 -14.87
N PHE A 313 13.99 8.98 -14.58
CA PHE A 313 12.66 8.84 -14.00
C PHE A 313 12.61 9.32 -12.54
N ASP A 314 13.67 9.03 -11.77
CA ASP A 314 13.93 9.55 -10.42
C ASP A 314 12.74 9.44 -9.44
N LEU A 315 11.92 8.40 -9.57
CA LEU A 315 10.68 8.26 -8.80
C LEU A 315 10.91 8.21 -7.29
N ASN A 316 12.07 7.71 -6.83
CA ASN A 316 12.46 7.68 -5.43
C ASN A 316 13.20 8.95 -4.95
N ARG A 317 13.15 10.04 -5.73
CA ARG A 317 13.55 11.36 -5.26
C ARG A 317 12.41 11.95 -4.46
N SER A 318 12.65 12.25 -3.18
CA SER A 318 11.63 12.89 -2.34
C SER A 318 11.38 14.34 -2.75
N MET A 319 10.21 14.89 -2.44
CA MET A 319 9.93 16.32 -2.59
C MET A 319 10.96 17.16 -1.81
N PHE A 320 11.36 16.68 -0.62
CA PHE A 320 12.36 17.33 0.21
C PHE A 320 13.72 17.44 -0.49
N GLU A 321 14.24 16.33 -1.05
CA GLU A 321 15.49 16.30 -1.82
C GLU A 321 15.39 17.20 -3.06
N ARG A 322 14.30 17.10 -3.82
CA ARG A 322 14.10 17.90 -5.04
C ARG A 322 14.13 19.39 -4.75
N LEU A 323 13.41 19.85 -3.73
CA LEU A 323 13.36 21.27 -3.38
C LEU A 323 14.72 21.80 -2.93
N ILE A 324 15.48 21.02 -2.15
CA ILE A 324 16.85 21.41 -1.75
C ILE A 324 17.77 21.53 -2.98
N LEU A 325 17.72 20.54 -3.89
CA LEU A 325 18.54 20.58 -5.11
C LEU A 325 18.16 21.74 -6.04
N GLN A 326 16.92 22.20 -5.99
CA GLN A 326 16.46 23.41 -6.70
C GLN A 326 16.78 24.72 -6.01
N GLY A 327 17.50 24.68 -4.88
CA GLY A 327 17.93 25.89 -4.15
C GLY A 327 16.86 26.47 -3.22
N ALA A 328 15.81 25.71 -2.87
CA ALA A 328 14.83 26.18 -1.90
C ALA A 328 15.48 26.51 -0.55
N SER A 329 15.04 27.60 0.06
CA SER A 329 15.55 28.04 1.36
C SER A 329 15.30 26.98 2.43
N HIS A 330 16.37 26.58 3.12
CA HIS A 330 16.31 25.61 4.20
C HIS A 330 17.29 25.93 5.33
N LYS A 331 17.09 25.32 6.48
CA LYS A 331 18.00 25.42 7.63
C LYS A 331 18.57 24.05 7.96
N THR A 332 19.86 23.96 8.10
CA THR A 332 20.58 22.74 8.47
C THR A 332 21.00 22.82 9.95
N LEU A 333 20.72 21.73 10.68
CA LEU A 333 21.18 21.59 12.07
C LEU A 333 22.52 20.86 12.09
N HIS A 334 23.56 21.48 12.62
CA HIS A 334 24.92 20.93 12.59
C HIS A 334 25.31 20.21 13.88
N LYS A 335 24.71 20.57 15.04
CA LYS A 335 25.10 20.03 16.34
C LYS A 335 24.33 18.75 16.64
N GLN A 336 25.05 17.62 16.74
CA GLN A 336 24.48 16.32 17.11
C GLN A 336 24.58 16.07 18.62
N HIS A 337 23.59 15.34 19.18
CA HIS A 337 23.50 14.98 20.60
C HIS A 337 23.32 13.47 20.82
N ARG A 338 23.45 12.65 19.77
CA ARG A 338 23.16 11.22 19.79
C ARG A 338 24.41 10.35 19.93
N MET A 339 25.44 10.62 19.17
CA MET A 339 26.60 9.74 19.03
C MET A 339 27.77 10.24 19.88
N VAL A 340 28.55 9.30 20.41
CA VAL A 340 29.86 9.65 20.98
C VAL A 340 30.82 10.06 19.85
N PRO A 341 31.87 10.84 20.13
CA PRO A 341 32.78 11.40 19.12
C PRO A 341 33.42 10.34 18.22
N GLU A 342 33.75 9.16 18.77
CA GLU A 342 34.36 8.05 18.05
C GLU A 342 33.42 7.49 16.98
N ILE A 343 32.10 7.48 17.22
CA ILE A 343 31.09 7.05 16.26
C ILE A 343 30.73 8.18 15.31
N SER A 344 30.57 9.41 15.78
CA SER A 344 30.18 10.57 14.96
C SER A 344 31.24 10.95 13.91
N ARG A 345 32.49 10.52 14.12
CA ARG A 345 33.59 10.71 13.18
C ARG A 345 33.26 10.12 11.80
N PHE A 346 32.64 8.91 11.72
CA PHE A 346 32.33 8.25 10.46
C PHE A 346 31.32 9.05 9.61
N PRO A 347 30.11 9.39 10.08
CA PRO A 347 29.21 10.21 9.29
C PRO A 347 29.76 11.62 9.01
N ARG A 348 30.63 12.17 9.87
CA ARG A 348 31.29 13.45 9.61
C ARG A 348 32.25 13.35 8.43
N GLU A 349 33.11 12.35 8.41
CA GLU A 349 34.11 12.20 7.34
C GLU A 349 33.49 11.77 6.03
N LEU A 350 32.44 10.90 6.06
CA LEU A 350 31.85 10.32 4.88
C LEU A 350 30.74 11.17 4.24
N THR A 351 29.96 11.91 5.04
CA THR A 351 28.70 12.49 4.53
C THR A 351 28.45 13.94 5.00
N TYR A 352 28.81 14.26 6.25
CA TYR A 352 28.44 15.54 6.90
C TYR A 352 29.64 16.23 7.50
N PRO A 353 30.56 16.82 6.70
CA PRO A 353 31.78 17.46 7.21
C PRO A 353 31.52 18.59 8.22
N GLU A 354 30.33 19.19 8.18
CA GLU A 354 29.90 20.26 9.08
C GLU A 354 29.30 19.76 10.40
N LEU A 355 29.21 18.43 10.62
CA LEU A 355 28.64 17.87 11.84
C LEU A 355 29.52 18.13 13.05
N VAL A 356 28.97 18.75 14.09
CA VAL A 356 29.65 19.09 15.34
C VAL A 356 29.05 18.31 16.49
N ASP A 357 29.89 17.79 17.39
CA ASP A 357 29.42 17.08 18.58
C ASP A 357 28.90 18.08 19.63
N GLY A 358 27.72 17.79 20.16
CA GLY A 358 27.10 18.58 21.22
C GLY A 358 27.70 18.27 22.61
N PRO A 359 27.52 19.14 23.60
CA PRO A 359 27.90 18.85 24.97
C PRO A 359 27.18 17.60 25.48
N GLY A 360 27.84 16.79 26.28
CA GLY A 360 27.31 15.53 26.83
C GLY A 360 27.47 14.31 25.91
N THR A 361 27.96 14.46 24.67
CA THR A 361 28.24 13.30 23.80
C THR A 361 29.54 12.57 24.18
N SER A 362 30.54 13.29 24.68
CA SER A 362 31.84 12.78 25.07
C SER A 362 31.89 12.13 26.47
N GLY A 363 30.96 12.49 27.34
CA GLY A 363 30.92 12.01 28.73
C GLY A 363 30.20 10.65 28.97
N ARG A 364 29.81 9.95 27.94
CA ARG A 364 29.07 8.67 28.07
C ARG A 364 29.98 7.54 28.56
N PRO A 365 29.47 6.59 29.36
CA PRO A 365 30.25 5.47 29.89
C PRO A 365 30.81 4.60 28.75
N PRO A 366 32.01 3.98 28.93
CA PRO A 366 32.55 3.03 27.96
C PRO A 366 31.70 1.77 27.89
N ILE A 367 31.88 1.02 26.80
CA ILE A 367 31.24 -0.29 26.67
C ILE A 367 32.03 -1.30 27.53
N HIS A 368 31.35 -1.91 28.49
CA HIS A 368 31.97 -2.93 29.36
C HIS A 368 32.47 -4.10 28.51
N GLY A 369 33.68 -4.55 28.83
CA GLY A 369 34.31 -5.67 28.14
C GLY A 369 34.99 -5.32 26.81
N LEU A 370 34.88 -4.07 26.32
CA LEU A 370 35.58 -3.62 25.13
C LEU A 370 36.58 -2.50 25.49
N ARG A 371 37.73 -2.52 24.81
CA ARG A 371 38.72 -1.47 24.91
C ARG A 371 38.27 -0.20 24.18
N ASP A 372 37.71 -0.43 22.98
CA ASP A 372 37.34 0.66 22.08
C ASP A 372 35.82 0.64 21.85
N ARG A 373 35.23 1.80 21.57
CA ARG A 373 33.79 1.95 21.30
C ARG A 373 33.40 1.53 19.91
N VAL A 374 34.38 1.48 19.00
CA VAL A 374 34.22 1.01 17.63
C VAL A 374 35.22 -0.09 17.38
N VAL A 375 34.72 -1.27 17.04
CA VAL A 375 35.54 -2.46 16.76
C VAL A 375 35.20 -2.94 15.36
N PHE A 376 36.19 -3.11 14.52
CA PHE A 376 36.06 -3.71 13.20
C PHE A 376 36.67 -5.11 13.21
N LEU A 377 35.84 -6.12 12.88
CA LEU A 377 36.29 -7.52 12.78
C LEU A 377 36.51 -7.85 11.31
N ASN A 378 37.76 -7.95 10.90
CA ASN A 378 38.13 -8.31 9.54
C ASN A 378 38.17 -9.84 9.35
N HIS A 379 37.66 -10.33 8.21
CA HIS A 379 37.74 -11.74 7.82
C HIS A 379 37.67 -11.91 6.29
N GLY A 380 38.19 -13.04 5.79
CA GLY A 380 38.16 -13.40 4.37
C GLY A 380 37.17 -14.54 4.04
N LYS A 381 36.14 -14.76 4.86
CA LYS A 381 35.14 -15.81 4.60
C LYS A 381 34.15 -15.32 3.53
N PRO A 382 33.93 -16.10 2.44
CA PRO A 382 33.07 -15.66 1.35
C PRO A 382 31.58 -15.64 1.73
N GLU A 383 30.82 -14.78 1.04
CA GLU A 383 29.37 -14.74 1.10
C GLU A 383 28.75 -15.93 0.38
N ALA A 384 27.61 -16.39 0.83
CA ALA A 384 26.72 -17.33 0.15
C ALA A 384 25.47 -16.59 -0.35
N VAL A 385 24.78 -17.19 -1.32
CA VAL A 385 23.56 -16.62 -1.90
C VAL A 385 22.34 -17.38 -1.42
N ASP A 386 21.35 -16.68 -0.89
CA ASP A 386 20.02 -17.23 -0.60
C ASP A 386 19.10 -16.96 -1.81
N ARG A 387 18.80 -18.00 -2.59
CA ARG A 387 17.95 -17.94 -3.78
C ARG A 387 16.45 -17.89 -3.46
N ALA A 388 16.06 -18.06 -2.21
CA ALA A 388 14.67 -17.99 -1.79
C ALA A 388 14.15 -16.54 -1.60
N LEU A 389 15.07 -15.57 -1.59
CA LEU A 389 14.76 -14.17 -1.32
C LEU A 389 15.17 -13.28 -2.48
N SER A 390 14.27 -12.40 -2.89
CA SER A 390 14.58 -11.32 -3.83
C SER A 390 15.41 -10.23 -3.17
N GLU A 391 16.31 -9.61 -3.91
CA GLU A 391 17.00 -8.43 -3.44
C GLU A 391 16.01 -7.25 -3.31
N ARG A 392 16.12 -6.45 -2.24
CA ARG A 392 15.24 -5.28 -2.05
C ARG A 392 15.42 -4.19 -3.09
N ARG A 393 16.62 -4.09 -3.67
CA ARG A 393 16.95 -3.07 -4.67
C ARG A 393 16.47 -3.45 -6.05
N ASP A 394 16.46 -4.74 -6.35
CA ASP A 394 16.02 -5.27 -7.62
C ASP A 394 15.15 -6.52 -7.37
N PRO A 395 13.80 -6.39 -7.39
CA PRO A 395 12.88 -7.52 -7.17
C PRO A 395 12.97 -8.61 -8.25
N ASP A 396 13.52 -8.30 -9.40
CA ASP A 396 13.73 -9.27 -10.50
C ASP A 396 14.95 -10.16 -10.25
N VAL A 397 15.87 -9.74 -9.38
CA VAL A 397 16.99 -10.55 -8.91
C VAL A 397 16.57 -11.36 -7.68
N LYS A 398 16.25 -12.62 -7.89
CA LYS A 398 15.89 -13.59 -6.83
C LYS A 398 17.13 -14.13 -6.10
N GLU A 399 17.94 -13.23 -5.56
CA GLU A 399 19.16 -13.61 -4.83
C GLU A 399 19.39 -12.62 -3.69
N SER A 400 19.62 -13.12 -2.47
CA SER A 400 20.02 -12.30 -1.35
C SER A 400 21.27 -12.88 -0.69
N LYS A 401 22.20 -12.01 -0.33
CA LYS A 401 23.48 -12.41 0.25
C LYS A 401 23.33 -12.81 1.72
N GLN A 402 24.11 -13.82 2.12
CA GLN A 402 24.25 -14.26 3.49
C GLN A 402 25.67 -14.75 3.78
N ASN A 403 26.11 -14.62 5.02
CA ASN A 403 27.40 -15.13 5.46
C ASN A 403 27.24 -15.88 6.79
N PRO A 404 27.28 -17.22 6.77
CA PRO A 404 27.15 -18.04 7.99
C PRO A 404 28.21 -17.74 9.05
N PHE A 405 29.45 -17.45 8.64
CA PHE A 405 30.52 -17.10 9.58
C PHE A 405 30.23 -15.80 10.33
N GLU A 406 29.78 -14.77 9.63
CA GLU A 406 29.38 -13.51 10.27
C GLU A 406 28.21 -13.71 11.23
N ALA A 407 27.20 -14.50 10.80
CA ALA A 407 26.06 -14.78 11.64
C ALA A 407 26.43 -15.52 12.95
N GLU A 408 27.34 -16.51 12.87
CA GLU A 408 27.89 -17.17 14.07
C GLU A 408 28.70 -16.21 14.93
N MET A 409 29.47 -15.30 14.33
CA MET A 409 30.23 -14.28 15.06
C MET A 409 29.30 -13.33 15.82
N VAL A 410 28.20 -12.90 15.20
CA VAL A 410 27.16 -12.09 15.85
C VAL A 410 26.60 -12.82 17.10
N ILE A 411 26.30 -14.13 17.01
CA ILE A 411 25.85 -14.92 18.16
C ILE A 411 26.90 -14.94 19.28
N LYS A 412 28.17 -15.07 18.94
CA LYS A 412 29.28 -15.01 19.92
C LYS A 412 29.36 -13.64 20.59
N CYS A 413 29.21 -12.54 19.83
CA CYS A 413 29.18 -11.19 20.36
C CYS A 413 28.00 -10.98 21.32
N ILE A 414 26.80 -11.46 20.98
CA ILE A 414 25.61 -11.38 21.85
C ILE A 414 25.86 -12.09 23.17
N LYS A 415 26.41 -13.33 23.14
CA LYS A 415 26.76 -14.09 24.33
C LYS A 415 27.80 -13.37 25.19
N TYR A 416 28.81 -12.80 24.51
CA TYR A 416 29.86 -12.03 25.20
C TYR A 416 29.28 -10.80 25.92
N PHE A 417 28.45 -9.99 25.22
CA PHE A 417 27.81 -8.83 25.85
C PHE A 417 26.85 -9.23 26.99
N GLY A 418 26.13 -10.35 26.83
CA GLY A 418 25.31 -10.88 27.92
C GLY A 418 26.15 -11.20 29.17
N GLN A 419 27.34 -11.77 28.99
CA GLN A 419 28.30 -12.05 30.11
C GLN A 419 28.83 -10.74 30.72
N GLN A 420 28.89 -9.64 29.98
CA GLN A 420 29.26 -8.33 30.49
C GLN A 420 28.09 -7.58 31.15
N GLY A 421 26.91 -8.20 31.27
CA GLY A 421 25.74 -7.64 31.95
C GLY A 421 24.79 -6.87 31.04
N TYR A 422 24.98 -6.87 29.72
CA TYR A 422 24.04 -6.25 28.77
C TYR A 422 22.83 -7.17 28.53
N SER A 423 21.66 -6.64 28.74
CA SER A 423 20.41 -7.36 28.41
C SER A 423 20.08 -7.22 26.93
N SER A 424 19.24 -8.13 26.40
CA SER A 424 18.88 -8.20 24.98
C SER A 424 18.32 -6.88 24.41
N HIS A 425 17.59 -6.10 25.22
CA HIS A 425 17.03 -4.82 24.79
C HIS A 425 18.08 -3.69 24.63
N ASN A 426 19.30 -3.87 25.15
CA ASN A 426 20.42 -2.94 24.96
C ASN A 426 21.19 -3.20 23.64
N ILE A 427 20.90 -4.30 22.96
CA ILE A 427 21.61 -4.75 21.77
C ILE A 427 20.68 -4.63 20.56
N VAL A 428 21.22 -4.10 19.47
CA VAL A 428 20.56 -4.03 18.17
C VAL A 428 21.47 -4.63 17.12
N ILE A 429 20.95 -5.53 16.29
CA ILE A 429 21.68 -6.16 15.20
C ILE A 429 21.17 -5.55 13.87
N LEU A 430 22.12 -5.11 13.03
CA LEU A 430 21.86 -4.53 11.74
C LEU A 430 22.51 -5.34 10.64
N THR A 431 21.79 -5.57 9.55
CA THR A 431 22.32 -6.19 8.35
C THR A 431 21.80 -5.51 7.09
N PRO A 432 22.57 -5.43 5.98
CA PRO A 432 22.08 -4.87 4.73
C PRO A 432 21.17 -5.82 3.95
N TYR A 433 21.24 -7.14 4.18
CA TYR A 433 20.59 -8.15 3.34
C TYR A 433 19.51 -8.95 4.09
N LEU A 434 18.39 -9.23 3.39
CA LEU A 434 17.30 -10.06 3.93
C LEU A 434 17.74 -11.52 4.16
N GLY A 435 18.62 -12.07 3.31
CA GLY A 435 19.17 -13.40 3.50
C GLY A 435 19.95 -13.51 4.80
N GLN A 436 20.79 -12.52 5.11
CA GLN A 436 21.52 -12.46 6.38
C GLN A 436 20.59 -12.27 7.57
N LEU A 437 19.55 -11.45 7.42
CA LEU A 437 18.53 -11.24 8.47
C LEU A 437 17.84 -12.56 8.82
N ARG A 438 17.41 -13.32 7.82
CA ARG A 438 16.79 -14.64 7.99
C ARG A 438 17.72 -15.62 8.68
N LEU A 439 18.96 -15.73 8.21
CA LEU A 439 19.95 -16.62 8.81
C LEU A 439 20.20 -16.28 10.28
N LEU A 440 20.33 -14.99 10.60
CA LEU A 440 20.47 -14.52 11.98
C LEU A 440 19.24 -14.86 12.83
N GLN A 441 18.03 -14.69 12.27
CA GLN A 441 16.79 -15.04 12.96
C GLN A 441 16.73 -16.53 13.31
N ASP A 442 17.07 -17.40 12.37
CA ASP A 442 17.08 -18.85 12.58
C ASP A 442 18.13 -19.28 13.63
N LEU A 443 19.32 -18.68 13.57
CA LEU A 443 20.38 -18.96 14.56
C LEU A 443 20.03 -18.43 15.95
N LEU A 444 19.41 -17.26 16.06
CA LEU A 444 18.96 -16.71 17.33
C LEU A 444 17.90 -17.60 17.97
N ARG A 445 16.92 -18.06 17.22
CA ARG A 445 15.90 -19.00 17.70
C ARG A 445 16.52 -20.32 18.20
N LYS A 446 17.46 -20.89 17.45
CA LYS A 446 18.20 -22.09 17.86
C LYS A 446 18.98 -21.90 19.19
N ASN A 447 19.43 -20.68 19.47
CA ASN A 447 20.15 -20.33 20.69
C ASN A 447 19.22 -19.76 21.78
N GLN A 448 17.91 -19.99 21.71
CA GLN A 448 16.89 -19.56 22.68
C GLN A 448 16.77 -18.04 22.86
N HIS A 449 17.17 -17.26 21.86
CA HIS A 449 16.91 -15.84 21.80
C HIS A 449 15.70 -15.58 20.91
N ASP A 450 14.76 -14.78 21.39
CA ASP A 450 13.58 -14.40 20.60
C ASP A 450 13.88 -13.08 19.88
N PRO A 451 14.07 -13.09 18.54
CA PRO A 451 14.38 -11.88 17.79
C PRO A 451 13.12 -11.09 17.45
N GLU A 452 13.13 -9.80 17.71
CA GLU A 452 12.12 -8.87 17.22
C GLU A 452 12.55 -8.30 15.86
N LEU A 453 11.67 -8.49 14.86
CA LEU A 453 11.85 -7.96 13.52
C LEU A 453 11.09 -6.63 13.36
N SER A 454 11.61 -5.75 12.53
CA SER A 454 10.84 -4.57 12.11
C SER A 454 9.57 -4.97 11.33
N GLU A 455 8.53 -4.13 11.36
CA GLU A 455 7.27 -4.38 10.65
C GLU A 455 7.45 -4.58 9.15
N MET A 456 8.40 -3.89 8.54
CA MET A 456 8.68 -4.05 7.11
C MET A 456 9.45 -5.31 6.81
N ASP A 457 10.42 -5.68 7.64
CA ASP A 457 11.14 -6.95 7.51
C ASP A 457 10.19 -8.13 7.67
N LYS A 458 9.24 -8.07 8.61
CA LYS A 458 8.16 -9.05 8.76
C LYS A 458 7.34 -9.15 7.47
N ARG A 459 6.91 -8.03 6.89
CA ARG A 459 6.12 -8.02 5.63
C ARG A 459 6.89 -8.63 4.46
N ASP A 460 8.17 -8.30 4.32
CA ASP A 460 8.99 -8.82 3.23
C ASP A 460 9.20 -10.33 3.37
N LEU A 461 9.39 -10.85 4.60
CA LEU A 461 9.48 -12.28 4.88
C LEU A 461 8.14 -13.02 4.69
N ILE A 462 7.01 -12.41 5.05
CA ILE A 462 5.67 -12.96 4.79
C ILE A 462 5.42 -13.02 3.28
N ARG A 463 5.74 -11.97 2.53
CA ARG A 463 5.60 -11.93 1.06
C ARG A 463 6.45 -13.00 0.38
N ALA A 464 7.61 -13.31 0.92
CA ALA A 464 8.47 -14.39 0.45
C ALA A 464 8.00 -15.80 0.89
N GLY A 465 6.90 -15.91 1.65
CA GLY A 465 6.39 -17.20 2.17
C GLY A 465 7.24 -17.82 3.27
N LEU A 466 8.12 -17.04 3.91
CA LEU A 466 9.11 -17.51 4.88
C LEU A 466 8.70 -17.25 6.33
N LEU A 467 7.65 -16.47 6.56
CA LEU A 467 7.07 -16.18 7.87
C LEU A 467 5.54 -16.24 7.77
N SER A 468 4.87 -16.93 8.71
CA SER A 468 3.41 -16.91 8.79
C SER A 468 2.92 -15.70 9.59
N GLU A 469 1.73 -15.17 9.27
CA GLU A 469 1.11 -14.07 10.01
C GLU A 469 0.88 -14.41 11.51
N ALA A 470 0.61 -15.67 11.83
CA ALA A 470 0.40 -16.14 13.18
C ALA A 470 1.68 -16.13 14.06
N SER A 471 2.86 -16.18 13.46
CA SER A 471 4.15 -16.21 14.19
C SER A 471 4.62 -14.82 14.64
N ALA A 472 3.87 -13.77 14.37
CA ALA A 472 4.27 -12.37 14.59
C ALA A 472 3.90 -11.83 16.00
N ILE A 473 3.27 -12.63 16.87
CA ILE A 473 2.72 -12.13 18.16
C ILE A 473 3.38 -12.91 19.33
N ILE A 474 4.46 -12.35 19.90
CA ILE A 474 5.01 -12.84 21.18
C ILE A 474 5.47 -11.64 22.01
N ASP A 475 4.96 -11.55 23.22
CA ASP A 475 5.18 -10.48 24.19
C ASP A 475 6.31 -10.85 25.19
N ARG A 476 7.57 -10.68 24.78
CA ARG A 476 8.74 -10.65 25.66
C ARG A 476 9.69 -9.57 25.16
N LYS A 477 10.53 -8.95 26.02
CA LYS A 477 11.51 -7.93 25.60
C LYS A 477 12.58 -8.56 24.69
N PRO A 478 12.38 -8.63 23.39
CA PRO A 478 13.20 -9.41 22.47
C PRO A 478 14.44 -8.64 22.04
N LEU A 479 15.43 -9.38 21.54
CA LEU A 479 16.59 -8.82 20.88
C LEU A 479 16.16 -8.21 19.55
N ARG A 480 16.45 -6.92 19.32
CA ARG A 480 16.08 -6.24 18.07
C ARG A 480 17.03 -6.59 16.93
N ILE A 481 16.47 -7.04 15.83
CA ILE A 481 17.20 -7.32 14.60
C ILE A 481 16.47 -6.69 13.40
N SER A 482 17.21 -6.02 12.51
CA SER A 482 16.60 -5.33 11.38
C SER A 482 17.59 -5.11 10.23
N THR A 483 17.07 -4.84 9.04
CA THR A 483 17.89 -4.34 7.94
C THR A 483 18.17 -2.84 8.11
N ILE A 484 19.32 -2.39 7.56
CA ILE A 484 19.83 -1.02 7.72
C ILE A 484 18.80 0.02 7.29
N GLY A 485 18.00 -0.24 6.23
CA GLY A 485 16.98 0.66 5.72
C GLY A 485 15.85 1.02 6.68
N MET A 486 15.78 0.39 7.87
CA MET A 486 14.64 0.49 8.79
C MET A 486 14.95 1.11 10.15
N ILE A 487 16.23 1.24 10.49
CA ILE A 487 16.61 1.58 11.87
C ILE A 487 16.76 3.07 12.13
N ILE A 488 16.94 3.86 11.11
CA ILE A 488 17.11 5.32 11.32
C ILE A 488 15.89 5.89 12.05
N ALA A 489 14.68 5.35 11.78
CA ALA A 489 13.45 5.72 12.49
C ALA A 489 13.37 5.14 13.94
N GLN A 490 14.02 4.01 14.24
CA GLN A 490 13.91 3.32 15.54
C GLN A 490 15.02 3.67 16.54
N LEU A 491 16.13 4.22 16.08
CA LEU A 491 17.28 4.58 16.95
C LEU A 491 16.99 5.76 17.92
N SER A 492 15.89 6.48 17.74
CA SER A 492 15.45 7.51 18.68
C SER A 492 15.15 6.97 20.09
N ASP A 493 14.71 5.70 20.21
CA ASP A 493 14.39 5.10 21.50
C ASP A 493 15.62 4.69 22.32
N VAL A 494 16.73 4.35 21.67
CA VAL A 494 17.95 3.94 22.34
C VAL A 494 18.58 5.11 23.10
N THR A 495 18.41 6.33 22.62
CA THR A 495 18.94 7.55 23.27
C THR A 495 18.19 7.95 24.53
N LYS A 496 16.89 7.66 24.63
CA LYS A 496 16.09 7.93 25.85
C LYS A 496 16.42 7.01 27.01
N LEU A 497 16.98 5.82 26.72
CA LEU A 497 17.44 4.87 27.76
C LEU A 497 18.77 5.31 28.41
N THR A 498 19.60 6.07 27.70
CA THR A 498 20.88 6.60 28.23
C THR A 498 20.70 7.88 29.05
N GLU A 499 19.56 8.54 29.01
CA GLU A 499 19.24 9.70 29.87
C GLU A 499 18.65 9.30 31.24
N ARG A 500 18.33 8.02 31.44
CA ARG A 500 17.77 7.48 32.71
C ARG A 500 18.73 6.56 33.50
N LEU A 501 19.97 6.41 33.05
CA LEU A 501 21.09 5.80 33.75
C LEU A 501 22.17 6.85 34.04
#